data_94599cc06332b629c7c5180e90188970
#
_entry.id   94599cc06332b629c7c5180e90188970
#
_cell.length_a   1.000
_cell.length_b   1.000
_cell.length_c   1.000
_cell.angle_alpha   90.00
_cell.angle_beta   90.00
_cell.angle_gamma   90.00
#
_symmetry.space_group_name_H-M   'P 1'
#
loop_
_entity.id
_entity.type
_entity.pdbx_description
1 polymer ?
#
loop_
_entity_poly.entity_id
_entity_poly.type
_entity_poly.pdbx_seq_one_letter_code
_entity_poly.pdbx_strand_id
1 'polypeptide(L)'
;MSNSFKEIIELNHNINVITNENLVTVFKEEEISHSSGNKKNNFTKYVECSFPYKLNTNNKLKSLQGIGAISIIEWSLDSKFIATKYDALPNNVFIWETSTLKLHTIIVQLNPIKNMKWSPKENILLIVTDNSKLYTFTLDNVYIIELVSDMNNPFSASNLQWASDGKSFIVSDKKQMLIGHPTILEQNLPFNPNEVNSEEEEFEQKPPVEPERYYPINNINNINNNNNEEDE
;
A
#
# COMPACT_ATOMS: atom_id res chain seq x y z
N MET A 1 34.67 23.42 14.10
CA MET A 1 33.29 23.94 14.05
C MET A 1 32.43 22.95 14.81
N SER A 2 31.83 23.33 15.92
CA SER A 2 30.89 22.45 16.62
C SER A 2 29.54 22.50 15.90
N ASN A 3 29.12 21.38 15.30
CA ASN A 3 27.77 21.24 14.78
C ASN A 3 26.81 21.15 15.95
N SER A 4 26.07 22.22 16.24
CA SER A 4 25.01 22.19 17.25
C SER A 4 23.68 21.99 16.53
N PHE A 5 22.94 20.94 16.92
CA PHE A 5 21.54 20.75 16.52
C PHE A 5 20.68 21.64 17.40
N LYS A 6 19.73 22.34 16.76
CA LYS A 6 18.73 23.13 17.46
C LYS A 6 17.35 22.50 17.19
N GLU A 7 16.59 22.29 18.23
CA GLU A 7 15.16 21.94 18.09
C GLU A 7 14.44 23.05 17.32
N ILE A 8 13.62 22.67 16.34
CA ILE A 8 12.86 23.61 15.52
C ILE A 8 11.42 23.69 16.04
N ILE A 9 10.75 22.56 16.16
CA ILE A 9 9.37 22.45 16.63
C ILE A 9 9.02 21.02 17.02
N GLU A 10 8.08 20.86 17.92
CA GLU A 10 7.46 19.57 18.25
C GLU A 10 6.22 19.32 17.39
N LEU A 11 6.16 18.18 16.69
CA LEU A 11 4.97 17.71 15.96
C LEU A 11 4.09 16.91 16.92
N ASN A 12 3.03 17.52 17.41
CA ASN A 12 2.21 16.92 18.45
C ASN A 12 1.00 16.15 17.89
N HIS A 13 0.90 14.85 18.23
CA HIS A 13 -0.18 13.94 17.80
C HIS A 13 -1.40 13.98 18.74
N ASN A 14 -1.39 14.81 19.76
CA ASN A 14 -2.45 14.91 20.78
C ASN A 14 -3.66 15.69 20.25
N ILE A 15 -4.13 15.34 19.05
CA ILE A 15 -5.20 16.04 18.34
C ILE A 15 -6.49 15.26 18.53
N ASN A 16 -7.45 15.83 19.26
CA ASN A 16 -8.74 15.20 19.49
C ASN A 16 -9.82 15.61 18.48
N VAL A 17 -9.75 16.86 18.02
CA VAL A 17 -10.73 17.46 17.10
C VAL A 17 -9.99 18.26 16.04
N ILE A 18 -10.33 18.02 14.79
CA ILE A 18 -9.86 18.79 13.64
C ILE A 18 -10.96 19.76 13.26
N THR A 19 -10.61 21.03 13.11
CA THR A 19 -11.52 22.09 12.70
C THR A 19 -11.14 22.61 11.30
N ASN A 20 -12.05 23.32 10.65
CA ASN A 20 -11.82 23.95 9.33
C ASN A 20 -10.64 24.93 9.31
N GLU A 21 -10.32 25.52 10.45
CA GLU A 21 -9.22 26.49 10.57
C GLU A 21 -7.85 25.86 10.35
N ASN A 22 -7.76 24.53 10.48
CA ASN A 22 -6.49 23.81 10.41
C ASN A 22 -6.04 23.55 8.97
N LEU A 23 -6.90 23.74 7.95
CA LEU A 23 -6.64 23.39 6.54
C LEU A 23 -6.15 21.95 6.35
N VAL A 24 -6.61 21.04 7.20
CA VAL A 24 -6.21 19.62 7.21
C VAL A 24 -7.24 18.82 6.43
N THR A 25 -6.81 18.01 5.49
CA THR A 25 -7.70 17.05 4.84
C THR A 25 -7.79 15.76 5.65
N VAL A 26 -8.99 15.22 5.83
CA VAL A 26 -9.20 13.94 6.52
C VAL A 26 -9.88 12.97 5.59
N PHE A 27 -9.14 11.90 5.22
CA PHE A 27 -9.67 10.77 4.48
C PHE A 27 -9.99 9.63 5.44
N LYS A 28 -11.21 9.10 5.37
CA LYS A 28 -11.65 7.98 6.20
C LYS A 28 -12.07 6.81 5.35
N GLU A 29 -11.54 5.64 5.65
CA GLU A 29 -11.99 4.37 5.08
C GLU A 29 -13.36 4.01 5.65
N GLU A 30 -14.33 3.71 4.77
CA GLU A 30 -15.68 3.29 5.14
C GLU A 30 -16.08 2.01 4.40
N GLU A 31 -16.72 1.10 5.12
CA GLU A 31 -17.32 -0.09 4.55
C GLU A 31 -18.74 0.21 4.07
N ILE A 32 -19.01 -0.11 2.82
CA ILE A 32 -20.32 0.05 2.19
C ILE A 32 -20.89 -1.33 1.89
N SER A 33 -22.08 -1.57 2.38
CA SER A 33 -22.83 -2.81 2.10
C SER A 33 -23.89 -2.54 1.04
N HIS A 34 -23.76 -3.19 -0.11
CA HIS A 34 -24.81 -3.25 -1.11
C HIS A 34 -25.58 -4.57 -1.00
N SER A 35 -26.88 -4.47 -0.75
CA SER A 35 -27.79 -5.62 -0.78
C SER A 35 -28.50 -5.64 -2.14
N SER A 36 -28.17 -6.62 -2.99
CA SER A 36 -28.91 -6.90 -4.22
C SER A 36 -29.47 -8.32 -4.14
N GLY A 37 -30.75 -8.42 -3.84
CA GLY A 37 -31.41 -9.71 -3.58
C GLY A 37 -30.81 -10.42 -2.36
N ASN A 38 -30.50 -11.72 -2.50
CA ASN A 38 -29.93 -12.54 -1.42
C ASN A 38 -28.41 -12.45 -1.29
N LYS A 39 -27.73 -11.60 -2.08
CA LYS A 39 -26.27 -11.40 -2.00
C LYS A 39 -25.96 -10.06 -1.35
N LYS A 40 -25.13 -10.12 -0.31
CA LYS A 40 -24.57 -8.96 0.38
C LYS A 40 -23.14 -8.80 -0.07
N ASN A 41 -22.84 -7.75 -0.85
CA ASN A 41 -21.49 -7.42 -1.26
C ASN A 41 -21.01 -6.23 -0.44
N ASN A 42 -19.92 -6.42 0.29
CA ASN A 42 -19.26 -5.35 1.02
C ASN A 42 -18.06 -4.88 0.22
N PHE A 43 -17.91 -3.59 0.05
CA PHE A 43 -16.72 -2.96 -0.49
C PHE A 43 -16.33 -1.78 0.38
N THR A 44 -15.08 -1.36 0.29
CA THR A 44 -14.60 -0.21 1.04
C THR A 44 -14.24 0.92 0.08
N LYS A 45 -14.43 2.13 0.54
CA LYS A 45 -13.97 3.34 -0.14
C LYS A 45 -13.44 4.34 0.86
N TYR A 46 -12.69 5.33 0.36
CA TYR A 46 -12.38 6.52 1.13
C TYR A 46 -13.44 7.60 0.92
N VAL A 47 -13.70 8.32 1.98
CA VAL A 47 -14.50 9.54 1.98
C VAL A 47 -13.70 10.66 2.61
N GLU A 48 -13.76 11.84 2.02
CA GLU A 48 -13.26 13.06 2.65
C GLU A 48 -14.27 13.51 3.71
N CYS A 49 -13.78 13.72 4.92
CA CYS A 49 -14.64 14.05 6.05
C CYS A 49 -14.90 15.56 6.15
N SER A 50 -16.14 15.93 6.44
CA SER A 50 -16.50 17.30 6.80
C SER A 50 -16.05 17.65 8.22
N PHE A 51 -15.89 18.95 8.48
CA PHE A 51 -15.48 19.47 9.79
C PHE A 51 -16.67 19.97 10.63
N PRO A 52 -16.55 19.95 11.97
CA PRO A 52 -15.42 19.47 12.76
C PRO A 52 -15.32 17.93 12.75
N TYR A 53 -14.11 17.37 12.58
CA TYR A 53 -13.87 15.94 12.62
C TYR A 53 -13.27 15.53 13.97
N LYS A 54 -13.87 14.53 14.61
CA LYS A 54 -13.39 13.99 15.87
C LYS A 54 -12.68 12.66 15.64
N LEU A 55 -11.40 12.59 16.00
CA LEU A 55 -10.66 11.35 15.97
C LEU A 55 -11.22 10.38 17.01
N ASN A 56 -11.54 9.16 16.57
CA ASN A 56 -12.03 8.10 17.48
C ASN A 56 -10.88 7.59 18.34
N THR A 57 -10.80 8.11 19.54
CA THR A 57 -10.00 7.52 20.62
C THR A 57 -10.85 6.46 21.28
N ASN A 58 -10.57 5.17 21.03
CA ASN A 58 -11.22 4.08 21.77
C ASN A 58 -11.02 4.30 23.30
N ASN A 59 -12.04 4.03 24.10
CA ASN A 59 -12.00 4.27 25.57
C ASN A 59 -10.84 3.57 26.29
N LYS A 60 -10.28 2.48 25.73
CA LYS A 60 -9.04 1.86 26.20
C LYS A 60 -7.79 2.72 25.95
N LEU A 61 -7.83 3.60 24.94
CA LEU A 61 -6.70 4.46 24.57
C LEU A 61 -6.68 5.79 25.33
N LYS A 62 -7.80 6.17 25.97
CA LYS A 62 -7.83 7.38 26.83
C LYS A 62 -6.85 7.30 27.98
N SER A 63 -6.57 6.09 28.49
CA SER A 63 -5.55 5.85 29.51
C SER A 63 -4.11 5.87 28.96
N LEU A 64 -3.94 5.76 27.63
CA LEU A 64 -2.66 5.77 26.93
C LEU A 64 -2.36 7.10 26.23
N GLN A 65 -3.28 8.08 26.29
CA GLN A 65 -3.02 9.42 25.77
C GLN A 65 -1.80 10.01 26.48
N GLY A 66 -0.75 10.25 25.72
CA GLY A 66 0.54 10.72 26.22
C GLY A 66 1.58 9.62 26.53
N ILE A 67 1.23 8.32 26.37
CA ILE A 67 2.16 7.20 26.57
C ILE A 67 2.48 6.48 25.25
N GLY A 68 1.80 6.82 24.15
CA GLY A 68 2.03 6.20 22.86
C GLY A 68 3.37 6.64 22.26
N ALA A 69 4.04 5.71 21.56
CA ALA A 69 5.24 6.00 20.79
C ALA A 69 4.89 6.34 19.34
N ILE A 70 5.75 7.09 18.66
CA ILE A 70 5.75 7.19 17.23
C ILE A 70 6.52 5.98 16.69
N SER A 71 5.81 4.99 16.16
CA SER A 71 6.40 3.70 15.77
C SER A 71 6.85 3.65 14.33
N ILE A 72 6.33 4.51 13.45
CA ILE A 72 6.76 4.63 12.07
C ILE A 72 6.91 6.11 11.74
N ILE A 73 8.04 6.45 11.08
CA ILE A 73 8.33 7.79 10.57
C ILE A 73 8.93 7.60 9.18
N GLU A 74 8.32 8.19 8.16
CA GLU A 74 8.75 8.06 6.78
C GLU A 74 8.75 9.44 6.09
N TRP A 75 9.85 9.75 5.41
CA TRP A 75 9.99 10.97 4.63
C TRP A 75 9.52 10.76 3.20
N SER A 76 8.83 11.75 2.63
CA SER A 76 8.60 11.79 1.18
C SER A 76 9.90 12.01 0.41
N LEU A 77 9.90 11.63 -0.87
CA LEU A 77 11.08 11.75 -1.74
C LEU A 77 11.67 13.17 -1.76
N ASP A 78 10.81 14.16 -1.89
CA ASP A 78 11.19 15.58 -1.96
C ASP A 78 11.39 16.23 -0.60
N SER A 79 11.29 15.45 0.48
CA SER A 79 11.39 15.91 1.87
C SER A 79 10.37 16.97 2.28
N LYS A 80 9.30 17.16 1.49
CA LYS A 80 8.23 18.12 1.82
C LYS A 80 7.22 17.59 2.80
N PHE A 81 7.13 16.24 2.93
CA PHE A 81 6.18 15.61 3.82
C PHE A 81 6.85 14.57 4.71
N ILE A 82 6.29 14.44 5.92
CA ILE A 82 6.63 13.35 6.85
C ILE A 82 5.34 12.62 7.16
N ALA A 83 5.33 11.30 6.92
CA ALA A 83 4.25 10.44 7.36
C ALA A 83 4.62 9.78 8.70
N THR A 84 3.71 9.82 9.67
CA THR A 84 3.93 9.24 10.99
C THR A 84 2.76 8.37 11.42
N LYS A 85 3.08 7.31 12.19
CA LYS A 85 2.10 6.48 12.89
C LYS A 85 2.30 6.64 14.39
N TYR A 86 1.22 7.00 15.09
CA TYR A 86 1.19 7.12 16.55
C TYR A 86 0.47 5.92 17.16
N ASP A 87 1.12 5.20 18.09
CA ASP A 87 0.60 3.94 18.63
C ASP A 87 -0.68 4.10 19.48
N ALA A 88 -0.92 5.29 20.03
CA ALA A 88 -2.18 5.58 20.72
C ALA A 88 -3.36 5.78 19.73
N LEU A 89 -3.08 5.99 18.45
CA LEU A 89 -4.06 6.08 17.36
C LEU A 89 -3.63 5.17 16.20
N PRO A 90 -3.59 3.83 16.40
CA PRO A 90 -2.91 2.89 15.53
C PRO A 90 -3.51 2.80 14.12
N ASN A 91 -4.73 3.26 13.94
CA ASN A 91 -5.45 3.27 12.67
C ASN A 91 -5.21 4.53 11.84
N ASN A 92 -4.42 5.48 12.34
CA ASN A 92 -4.27 6.77 11.71
C ASN A 92 -2.85 6.97 11.18
N VAL A 93 -2.75 7.48 9.94
CA VAL A 93 -1.54 8.07 9.40
C VAL A 93 -1.66 9.57 9.47
N PHE A 94 -0.64 10.24 10.01
CA PHE A 94 -0.54 11.69 10.07
C PHE A 94 0.52 12.12 9.05
N ILE A 95 0.16 13.02 8.16
CA ILE A 95 1.04 13.57 7.14
C ILE A 95 1.26 15.05 7.45
N TRP A 96 2.51 15.38 7.68
CA TRP A 96 2.96 16.72 8.08
C TRP A 96 3.69 17.36 6.92
N GLU A 97 3.39 18.63 6.67
CA GLU A 97 4.13 19.44 5.71
C GLU A 97 5.35 20.08 6.39
N THR A 98 6.54 19.87 5.85
CA THR A 98 7.80 20.30 6.47
C THR A 98 8.06 21.79 6.37
N SER A 99 7.53 22.44 5.32
CA SER A 99 7.70 23.88 5.10
C SER A 99 6.95 24.72 6.14
N THR A 100 5.74 24.28 6.51
CA THR A 100 4.87 24.96 7.47
C THR A 100 4.94 24.35 8.87
N LEU A 101 5.49 23.13 8.98
CA LEU A 101 5.51 22.31 10.19
C LEU A 101 4.11 22.06 10.75
N LYS A 102 3.12 21.99 9.86
CA LYS A 102 1.71 21.75 10.20
C LYS A 102 1.24 20.42 9.69
N LEU A 103 0.20 19.90 10.35
CA LEU A 103 -0.51 18.75 9.88
C LEU A 103 -1.21 19.08 8.56
N HIS A 104 -0.97 18.28 7.53
CA HIS A 104 -1.53 18.43 6.18
C HIS A 104 -2.72 17.47 5.97
N THR A 105 -2.51 16.17 6.25
CA THR A 105 -3.53 15.16 5.99
C THR A 105 -3.57 14.14 7.12
N ILE A 106 -4.77 13.63 7.41
CA ILE A 106 -4.96 12.44 8.24
C ILE A 106 -5.66 11.39 7.40
N ILE A 107 -5.11 10.17 7.39
CA ILE A 107 -5.74 9.01 6.78
C ILE A 107 -6.20 8.08 7.89
N VAL A 108 -7.51 7.83 7.96
CA VAL A 108 -8.14 7.00 8.98
C VAL A 108 -8.54 5.66 8.35
N GLN A 109 -7.90 4.59 8.81
CA GLN A 109 -8.11 3.23 8.36
C GLN A 109 -9.12 2.49 9.24
N LEU A 110 -9.77 1.47 8.70
CA LEU A 110 -10.59 0.54 9.50
C LEU A 110 -9.72 -0.34 10.41
N ASN A 111 -8.53 -0.71 9.94
CA ASN A 111 -7.60 -1.59 10.65
C ASN A 111 -6.31 -0.85 11.06
N PRO A 112 -5.62 -1.34 12.10
CA PRO A 112 -4.34 -0.75 12.51
C PRO A 112 -3.27 -0.82 11.41
N ILE A 113 -2.56 0.29 11.23
CA ILE A 113 -1.43 0.39 10.29
C ILE A 113 -0.32 -0.59 10.73
N LYS A 114 0.15 -1.41 9.81
CA LYS A 114 1.29 -2.32 10.02
C LYS A 114 2.58 -1.76 9.47
N ASN A 115 2.52 -1.26 8.26
CA ASN A 115 3.68 -0.63 7.63
C ASN A 115 3.22 0.45 6.64
N MET A 116 4.11 1.39 6.35
CA MET A 116 3.93 2.40 5.32
C MET A 116 5.28 2.82 4.78
N LYS A 117 5.38 3.12 3.48
CA LYS A 117 6.62 3.52 2.80
C LYS A 117 6.33 4.49 1.67
N TRP A 118 7.06 5.60 1.64
CA TRP A 118 7.07 6.48 0.48
C TRP A 118 7.84 5.85 -0.67
N SER A 119 7.38 6.10 -1.89
CA SER A 119 8.13 5.76 -3.09
C SER A 119 9.44 6.55 -3.15
N PRO A 120 10.54 5.92 -3.62
CA PRO A 120 11.81 6.61 -3.81
C PRO A 120 11.86 7.42 -5.13
N LYS A 121 10.75 7.52 -5.88
CA LYS A 121 10.68 8.23 -7.16
C LYS A 121 9.56 9.25 -7.25
N GLU A 122 8.48 9.05 -6.52
CA GLU A 122 7.27 9.85 -6.60
C GLU A 122 6.72 10.10 -5.20
N ASN A 123 5.90 11.13 -5.04
CA ASN A 123 5.22 11.40 -3.78
C ASN A 123 4.00 10.49 -3.61
N ILE A 124 4.26 9.18 -3.61
CA ILE A 124 3.27 8.12 -3.38
C ILE A 124 3.62 7.40 -2.09
N LEU A 125 2.70 7.37 -1.14
CA LEU A 125 2.81 6.60 0.09
C LEU A 125 1.97 5.33 -0.03
N LEU A 126 2.61 4.18 0.12
CA LEU A 126 1.91 2.90 0.25
C LEU A 126 1.71 2.57 1.73
N ILE A 127 0.55 1.97 2.05
CA ILE A 127 0.15 1.62 3.42
C ILE A 127 -0.45 0.21 3.40
N VAL A 128 -0.13 -0.60 4.42
CA VAL A 128 -0.70 -1.94 4.65
C VAL A 128 -1.20 -2.07 6.09
N THR A 129 -2.30 -2.84 6.27
CA THR A 129 -3.04 -2.91 7.54
C THR A 129 -3.40 -4.33 7.98
N ASP A 130 -2.63 -5.34 7.55
CA ASP A 130 -2.85 -6.76 7.86
C ASP A 130 -4.18 -7.30 7.29
N ASN A 131 -4.47 -6.94 6.06
CA ASN A 131 -5.60 -7.43 5.27
C ASN A 131 -5.19 -7.64 3.80
N SER A 132 -6.13 -8.04 2.94
CA SER A 132 -5.88 -8.27 1.52
C SER A 132 -5.92 -6.99 0.67
N LYS A 133 -5.55 -5.83 1.23
CA LYS A 133 -5.58 -4.54 0.55
C LYS A 133 -4.26 -3.84 0.66
N LEU A 134 -3.94 -3.09 -0.38
CA LEU A 134 -2.91 -2.09 -0.40
C LEU A 134 -3.56 -0.72 -0.56
N TYR A 135 -3.18 0.21 0.27
CA TYR A 135 -3.69 1.57 0.22
C TYR A 135 -2.59 2.49 -0.33
N THR A 136 -2.99 3.35 -1.23
CA THR A 136 -2.07 4.29 -1.89
C THR A 136 -2.55 5.71 -1.66
N PHE A 137 -1.73 6.52 -1.02
CA PHE A 137 -1.97 7.95 -0.87
C PHE A 137 -1.11 8.72 -1.89
N THR A 138 -1.75 9.59 -2.62
CA THR A 138 -1.15 10.70 -3.35
C THR A 138 -1.51 12.01 -2.66
N LEU A 139 -0.90 13.13 -3.03
CA LEU A 139 -1.18 14.40 -2.35
C LEU A 139 -2.65 14.81 -2.43
N ASP A 140 -3.37 14.31 -3.42
CA ASP A 140 -4.75 14.72 -3.71
C ASP A 140 -5.80 13.68 -3.30
N ASN A 141 -5.40 12.39 -3.12
CA ASN A 141 -6.39 11.34 -2.90
C ASN A 141 -5.80 10.08 -2.25
N VAL A 142 -6.69 9.20 -1.78
CA VAL A 142 -6.37 7.86 -1.27
C VAL A 142 -7.11 6.81 -2.09
N TYR A 143 -6.37 5.80 -2.56
CA TYR A 143 -6.91 4.71 -3.36
C TYR A 143 -6.77 3.39 -2.63
N ILE A 144 -7.64 2.43 -2.95
CA ILE A 144 -7.64 1.07 -2.42
C ILE A 144 -7.38 0.12 -3.57
N ILE A 145 -6.41 -0.77 -3.41
CA ILE A 145 -6.06 -1.82 -4.35
C ILE A 145 -6.34 -3.15 -3.66
N GLU A 146 -7.26 -3.94 -4.20
CA GLU A 146 -7.50 -5.30 -3.71
C GLU A 146 -6.37 -6.20 -4.19
N LEU A 147 -5.69 -6.85 -3.24
CA LEU A 147 -4.62 -7.80 -3.54
C LEU A 147 -5.21 -9.15 -3.89
N VAL A 148 -4.69 -9.77 -4.95
CA VAL A 148 -5.13 -11.12 -5.36
C VAL A 148 -4.82 -12.10 -4.24
N SER A 149 -5.85 -12.78 -3.78
CA SER A 149 -5.78 -13.72 -2.68
C SER A 149 -6.53 -15.01 -3.03
N ASP A 150 -5.94 -16.16 -2.73
CA ASP A 150 -6.63 -17.45 -2.79
C ASP A 150 -7.60 -17.56 -1.60
N MET A 151 -8.84 -18.01 -1.85
CA MET A 151 -9.82 -18.24 -0.79
C MET A 151 -9.34 -19.20 0.30
N ASN A 152 -8.48 -20.18 -0.08
CA ASN A 152 -7.92 -21.17 0.85
C ASN A 152 -6.69 -20.64 1.60
N ASN A 153 -6.07 -19.58 1.13
CA ASN A 153 -4.89 -18.97 1.72
C ASN A 153 -4.95 -17.45 1.57
N PRO A 154 -5.77 -16.78 2.37
CA PRO A 154 -5.97 -15.34 2.26
C PRO A 154 -4.67 -14.59 2.56
N PHE A 155 -4.34 -13.65 1.70
CA PHE A 155 -3.17 -12.79 1.85
C PHE A 155 -3.45 -11.70 2.89
N SER A 156 -2.52 -11.49 3.81
CA SER A 156 -2.65 -10.51 4.90
C SER A 156 -1.45 -9.58 4.92
N ALA A 157 -1.51 -8.54 4.09
CA ALA A 157 -0.43 -7.59 3.86
C ALA A 157 0.02 -6.90 5.14
N SER A 158 1.21 -7.25 5.62
CA SER A 158 1.76 -6.73 6.89
C SER A 158 3.12 -6.06 6.73
N ASN A 159 3.82 -6.32 5.62
CA ASN A 159 5.11 -5.71 5.33
C ASN A 159 5.15 -5.17 3.90
N LEU A 160 5.99 -4.16 3.68
CA LEU A 160 6.05 -3.39 2.45
C LEU A 160 7.45 -2.87 2.22
N GLN A 161 7.95 -3.01 1.00
CA GLN A 161 9.25 -2.47 0.59
C GLN A 161 9.24 -2.05 -0.86
N TRP A 162 9.76 -0.87 -1.16
CA TRP A 162 10.03 -0.41 -2.51
C TRP A 162 11.35 -0.94 -3.03
N ALA A 163 11.43 -1.22 -4.32
CA ALA A 163 12.70 -1.29 -5.02
C ALA A 163 13.33 0.12 -5.07
N SER A 164 14.65 0.20 -5.04
CA SER A 164 15.38 1.48 -4.98
C SER A 164 15.15 2.37 -6.21
N ASP A 165 14.78 1.78 -7.33
CA ASP A 165 14.45 2.50 -8.57
C ASP A 165 12.98 2.99 -8.62
N GLY A 166 12.16 2.63 -7.63
CA GLY A 166 10.75 3.00 -7.54
C GLY A 166 9.84 2.37 -8.60
N LYS A 167 10.35 1.47 -9.43
CA LYS A 167 9.57 0.83 -10.50
C LYS A 167 8.73 -0.34 -10.01
N SER A 168 9.06 -0.87 -8.84
CA SER A 168 8.33 -1.98 -8.24
C SER A 168 8.35 -1.88 -6.73
N PHE A 169 7.43 -2.61 -6.11
CA PHE A 169 7.38 -2.79 -4.66
C PHE A 169 7.01 -4.23 -4.33
N ILE A 170 7.35 -4.65 -3.12
CA ILE A 170 6.99 -5.95 -2.58
C ILE A 170 6.05 -5.72 -1.41
N VAL A 171 4.93 -6.44 -1.41
CA VAL A 171 4.02 -6.57 -0.26
C VAL A 171 4.09 -8.01 0.21
N SER A 172 4.24 -8.24 1.50
CA SER A 172 4.35 -9.59 2.04
C SER A 172 3.56 -9.78 3.33
N ASP A 173 3.19 -11.02 3.57
CA ASP A 173 2.77 -11.54 4.85
C ASP A 173 3.83 -12.51 5.40
N LYS A 174 3.46 -13.39 6.35
CA LYS A 174 4.37 -14.37 6.94
C LYS A 174 4.73 -15.54 6.00
N LYS A 175 3.96 -15.77 4.93
CA LYS A 175 4.04 -16.96 4.08
C LYS A 175 4.22 -16.65 2.60
N GLN A 176 3.78 -15.48 2.17
CA GLN A 176 3.65 -15.11 0.76
C GLN A 176 4.17 -13.71 0.52
N MET A 177 4.58 -13.43 -0.72
CA MET A 177 4.89 -12.09 -1.18
C MET A 177 4.27 -11.86 -2.56
N LEU A 178 3.88 -10.63 -2.79
CA LEU A 178 3.41 -10.13 -4.08
C LEU A 178 4.34 -9.01 -4.54
N ILE A 179 4.63 -9.01 -5.84
CA ILE A 179 5.37 -7.91 -6.47
C ILE A 179 4.36 -7.07 -7.24
N GLY A 180 4.37 -5.78 -6.97
CA GLY A 180 3.52 -4.81 -7.66
C GLY A 180 4.36 -3.77 -8.40
N HIS A 181 3.75 -3.17 -9.41
CA HIS A 181 4.30 -2.04 -10.16
C HIS A 181 3.31 -0.88 -10.05
N PRO A 182 3.75 0.34 -9.71
CA PRO A 182 2.88 1.49 -9.77
C PRO A 182 2.50 1.71 -11.24
N THR A 183 1.22 1.62 -11.55
CA THR A 183 0.71 2.07 -12.83
C THR A 183 0.32 3.53 -12.63
N ILE A 184 0.96 4.44 -13.34
CA ILE A 184 0.47 5.81 -13.42
C ILE A 184 -0.86 5.67 -14.17
N LEU A 185 -1.96 5.72 -13.43
CA LEU A 185 -3.24 5.92 -14.06
C LEU A 185 -3.17 7.34 -14.62
N GLU A 186 -2.98 7.47 -15.91
CA GLU A 186 -3.26 8.69 -16.66
C GLU A 186 -4.76 8.97 -16.57
N GLN A 187 -5.21 9.28 -15.36
CA GLN A 187 -6.57 9.72 -15.13
C GLN A 187 -6.56 11.23 -15.27
N ASN A 188 -7.22 11.66 -16.32
CA ASN A 188 -7.72 12.99 -16.67
C ASN A 188 -7.11 13.61 -17.93
N LEU A 189 -7.02 12.84 -19.00
CA LEU A 189 -7.33 13.46 -20.27
C LEU A 189 -8.87 13.51 -20.34
N PRO A 190 -9.50 14.69 -20.47
CA PRO A 190 -10.93 14.76 -20.73
C PRO A 190 -11.16 13.94 -21.99
N PHE A 191 -12.10 12.97 -21.93
CA PHE A 191 -12.51 12.19 -23.07
C PHE A 191 -12.84 13.17 -24.21
N ASN A 192 -11.98 13.23 -25.20
CA ASN A 192 -12.20 14.01 -26.40
C ASN A 192 -12.99 13.11 -27.39
N PRO A 193 -14.30 13.31 -27.54
CA PRO A 193 -15.11 12.45 -28.41
C PRO A 193 -14.74 12.58 -29.89
N ASN A 194 -13.81 13.47 -30.24
CA ASN A 194 -13.37 13.72 -31.63
C ASN A 194 -12.01 13.08 -31.98
N GLU A 195 -11.35 12.42 -31.06
CA GLU A 195 -10.21 11.54 -31.36
C GLU A 195 -10.71 10.13 -31.66
N VAL A 196 -11.34 9.99 -32.83
CA VAL A 196 -11.49 8.68 -33.45
C VAL A 196 -10.11 8.34 -34.01
N ASN A 197 -9.37 7.53 -33.26
CA ASN A 197 -8.11 6.96 -33.72
C ASN A 197 -8.39 6.12 -34.96
N SER A 198 -8.06 6.66 -36.11
CA SER A 198 -7.92 5.95 -37.37
C SER A 198 -6.55 5.24 -37.41
N GLU A 199 -6.32 4.36 -36.47
CA GLU A 199 -5.28 3.33 -36.55
C GLU A 199 -6.01 1.99 -36.45
N GLU A 200 -6.60 1.57 -37.58
CA GLU A 200 -6.83 0.16 -37.85
C GLU A 200 -5.43 -0.47 -37.95
N GLU A 201 -4.89 -0.99 -36.84
CA GLU A 201 -3.79 -1.94 -36.90
C GLU A 201 -4.29 -3.17 -37.67
N GLU A 202 -3.82 -3.31 -38.90
CA GLU A 202 -3.87 -4.54 -39.68
C GLU A 202 -3.29 -5.67 -38.81
N PHE A 203 -4.17 -6.48 -38.25
CA PHE A 203 -3.77 -7.74 -37.62
C PHE A 203 -3.24 -8.66 -38.74
N GLU A 204 -1.93 -8.58 -39.01
CA GLU A 204 -1.25 -9.66 -39.71
C GLU A 204 -1.49 -10.96 -39.00
N GLN A 205 -2.32 -11.80 -39.59
CA GLN A 205 -2.52 -13.18 -39.14
C GLN A 205 -1.19 -13.93 -39.28
N LYS A 206 -0.44 -14.03 -38.17
CA LYS A 206 0.65 -15.00 -38.10
C LYS A 206 0.07 -16.39 -38.26
N PRO A 207 0.68 -17.25 -39.14
CA PRO A 207 0.24 -18.62 -39.30
C PRO A 207 0.36 -19.36 -37.96
N PRO A 208 -0.50 -20.35 -37.71
CA PRO A 208 -0.50 -21.09 -36.45
C PRO A 208 0.85 -21.76 -36.24
N VAL A 209 1.48 -21.48 -35.10
CA VAL A 209 2.70 -22.15 -34.66
C VAL A 209 2.32 -23.59 -34.36
N GLU A 210 2.92 -24.55 -35.07
CA GLU A 210 2.78 -25.97 -34.76
C GLU A 210 3.24 -26.24 -33.32
N PRO A 211 2.52 -27.07 -32.54
CA PRO A 211 2.93 -27.38 -31.17
C PRO A 211 4.24 -28.17 -31.20
N GLU A 212 5.27 -27.63 -30.53
CA GLU A 212 6.52 -28.34 -30.29
C GLU A 212 6.23 -29.70 -29.65
N ARG A 213 6.73 -30.77 -30.27
CA ARG A 213 6.61 -32.12 -29.76
C ARG A 213 7.42 -32.23 -28.49
N TYR A 214 6.73 -32.44 -27.39
CA TYR A 214 7.31 -32.77 -26.10
C TYR A 214 7.93 -34.17 -26.15
N TYR A 215 9.26 -34.24 -26.10
CA TYR A 215 9.95 -35.49 -25.90
C TYR A 215 10.12 -35.74 -24.39
N PRO A 216 9.52 -36.81 -23.81
CA PRO A 216 9.76 -37.13 -22.42
C PRO A 216 11.21 -37.61 -22.24
N ILE A 217 11.94 -36.98 -21.34
CA ILE A 217 13.26 -37.43 -20.91
C ILE A 217 13.04 -38.69 -20.07
N ASN A 218 13.34 -39.84 -20.68
CA ASN A 218 13.32 -41.10 -19.99
C ASN A 218 14.45 -41.18 -18.94
N ASN A 219 14.05 -41.57 -17.74
CA ASN A 219 14.84 -41.96 -16.59
C ASN A 219 16.14 -42.71 -16.95
N ILE A 220 17.26 -42.11 -16.57
CA ILE A 220 18.51 -42.84 -16.38
C ILE A 220 18.70 -43.05 -14.88
N ASN A 221 18.05 -44.09 -14.36
CA ASN A 221 18.42 -44.71 -13.09
C ASN A 221 18.65 -46.21 -13.35
N ASN A 222 19.88 -46.56 -13.59
CA ASN A 222 20.43 -47.89 -13.29
C ASN A 222 21.94 -47.87 -13.47
N ILE A 223 22.65 -47.54 -12.41
CA ILE A 223 24.01 -47.96 -12.22
C ILE A 223 23.98 -48.94 -11.05
N ASN A 224 23.88 -50.23 -11.39
CA ASN A 224 24.10 -51.31 -10.46
C ASN A 224 25.56 -51.36 -10.02
N ASN A 225 25.77 -51.21 -8.74
CA ASN A 225 26.98 -51.66 -8.06
C ASN A 225 26.93 -53.19 -7.97
N ASN A 226 27.76 -53.85 -8.74
CA ASN A 226 28.24 -55.22 -8.45
C ASN A 226 29.76 -55.18 -8.46
N ASN A 227 30.34 -55.06 -7.28
CA ASN A 227 31.70 -55.53 -7.02
C ASN A 227 31.58 -56.72 -6.08
N ASN A 228 31.65 -57.90 -6.66
CA ASN A 228 31.96 -59.11 -5.94
C ASN A 228 33.47 -59.21 -5.72
N GLU A 229 33.77 -59.63 -4.53
CA GLU A 229 35.01 -60.14 -4.03
C GLU A 229 35.55 -61.29 -4.95
N GLU A 230 36.87 -61.36 -5.04
CA GLU A 230 37.61 -62.60 -4.84
C GLU A 230 39.10 -62.34 -4.93
N ASP A 231 39.80 -62.82 -3.86
CA ASP A 231 41.05 -63.56 -3.71
C ASP A 231 42.37 -62.84 -4.13
N GLU A 232 43.23 -62.60 -3.22
CA GLU A 232 44.24 -63.34 -2.45
C GLU A 232 44.92 -62.43 -1.40
#